data_7216900ecf59a6bdcafa20f138d22d80
#
_entry.id   7216900ecf59a6bdcafa20f138d22d80
#
_cell.length_a   1.000
_cell.length_b   1.000
_cell.length_c   1.000
_cell.angle_alpha   90.00
_cell.angle_beta   90.00
_cell.angle_gamma   90.00
#
_symmetry.space_group_name_H-M   'P 1'
#
loop_
_entity.id
_entity.type
_entity.pdbx_description
1 polymer ?
#
loop_
_entity_poly.entity_id
_entity_poly.type
_entity_poly.pdbx_seq_one_letter_code
_entity_poly.pdbx_strand_id
1 'polypeptide(L)'
;MTIALPDIYVEPYNPVGGTNWVMDAFIKNAVRDQAFLPDPATGLRWPSRAERAEVVAQEGFPMSATLDWVDLSFEPQIIVPDDAWAGWDAENQVFLTAGEVYDEPQPAVFKSTVYYPQGMFETIKWHDGTPLSPADFVLGMITQFDLGNENSPYYDENLLPDLEQFMSAFKGVRIASTDPLVIEHWGNNPALDAERSVYNWWPGDEDSGAGYDFGDA
;
A
#
# COMPACT_ATOMS: atom_id res chain seq x y z
N MET A 1 17.85 14.16 -21.02
CA MET A 1 16.99 15.31 -20.63
C MET A 1 17.75 16.12 -19.61
N THR A 2 17.71 17.45 -19.67
CA THR A 2 18.36 18.30 -18.65
C THR A 2 17.24 18.97 -17.85
N ILE A 3 17.24 18.80 -16.54
CA ILE A 3 16.28 19.42 -15.64
C ILE A 3 16.99 20.54 -14.90
N ALA A 4 16.46 21.77 -14.96
CA ALA A 4 16.96 22.90 -14.21
C ALA A 4 16.17 22.99 -12.89
N LEU A 5 16.86 22.98 -11.77
CA LEU A 5 16.29 23.16 -10.44
C LEU A 5 16.51 24.61 -9.97
N PRO A 6 15.53 25.20 -9.27
CA PRO A 6 15.64 26.59 -8.80
C PRO A 6 16.58 26.76 -7.61
N ASP A 7 16.98 25.68 -6.96
CA ASP A 7 17.85 25.71 -5.80
C ASP A 7 18.83 24.52 -5.79
N ILE A 8 19.82 24.58 -4.94
CA ILE A 8 20.78 23.50 -4.70
C ILE A 8 20.42 22.76 -3.41
N TYR A 9 20.76 21.48 -3.34
CA TYR A 9 20.60 20.69 -2.14
C TYR A 9 21.35 21.30 -0.96
N VAL A 10 20.64 21.49 0.14
CA VAL A 10 21.22 21.96 1.41
C VAL A 10 21.37 20.85 2.43
N GLU A 11 20.70 19.71 2.18
CA GLU A 11 20.77 18.50 3.01
C GLU A 11 21.40 17.34 2.24
N PRO A 12 22.12 16.44 2.92
CA PRO A 12 22.67 15.27 2.27
C PRO A 12 21.53 14.36 1.81
N TYR A 13 21.61 13.92 0.56
CA TYR A 13 20.69 12.93 0.01
C TYR A 13 20.88 11.60 0.74
N ASN A 14 19.79 11.03 1.25
CA ASN A 14 19.79 9.69 1.83
C ASN A 14 19.16 8.70 0.83
N PRO A 15 19.94 7.81 0.19
CA PRO A 15 19.39 6.90 -0.78
C PRO A 15 18.48 5.82 -0.18
N VAL A 16 18.54 5.61 1.14
CA VAL A 16 17.70 4.64 1.85
C VAL A 16 16.42 5.30 2.39
N GLY A 17 16.56 6.47 3.00
CA GLY A 17 15.42 7.21 3.57
C GLY A 17 14.70 8.12 2.57
N GLY A 18 15.21 8.21 1.34
CA GLY A 18 14.64 9.10 0.33
C GLY A 18 14.85 10.57 0.66
N THR A 19 14.01 11.41 0.09
CA THR A 19 14.01 12.87 0.29
C THR A 19 12.58 13.38 0.16
N ASN A 20 12.22 14.36 0.97
CA ASN A 20 10.93 15.05 0.90
C ASN A 20 10.96 16.31 0.03
N TRP A 21 12.04 16.54 -0.70
CA TRP A 21 12.15 17.67 -1.61
C TRP A 21 11.29 17.47 -2.85
N VAL A 22 10.40 18.42 -3.11
CA VAL A 22 9.50 18.38 -4.27
C VAL A 22 10.24 18.22 -5.61
N MET A 23 11.49 18.66 -5.69
CA MET A 23 12.31 18.58 -6.91
C MET A 23 12.78 17.16 -7.19
N ASP A 24 13.05 16.38 -6.14
CA ASP A 24 13.40 14.97 -6.28
C ASP A 24 12.16 14.14 -6.63
N ALA A 25 10.99 14.52 -6.11
CA ALA A 25 9.75 13.88 -6.45
C ALA A 25 9.47 13.85 -7.97
N PHE A 26 9.89 14.87 -8.72
CA PHE A 26 9.79 14.87 -10.19
C PHE A 26 10.66 13.79 -10.84
N ILE A 27 11.86 13.56 -10.31
CA ILE A 27 12.78 12.54 -10.84
C ILE A 27 12.29 11.16 -10.43
N LYS A 28 11.95 10.97 -9.14
CA LYS A 28 11.39 9.72 -8.61
C LYS A 28 10.13 9.33 -9.37
N ASN A 29 9.17 10.23 -9.52
CA ASN A 29 7.92 9.96 -10.25
C ASN A 29 8.14 9.63 -11.74
N ALA A 30 9.27 10.02 -12.33
CA ALA A 30 9.58 9.71 -13.72
C ALA A 30 10.18 8.31 -13.92
N VAL A 31 10.68 7.69 -12.86
CA VAL A 31 11.40 6.39 -12.93
C VAL A 31 10.74 5.30 -12.10
N ARG A 32 9.89 5.65 -11.12
CA ARG A 32 9.23 4.65 -10.28
C ARG A 32 8.10 3.95 -11.01
N ASP A 33 7.85 2.71 -10.62
CA ASP A 33 6.72 1.92 -11.06
C ASP A 33 5.59 2.00 -10.02
N GLN A 34 4.34 2.10 -10.47
CA GLN A 34 3.18 2.27 -9.60
C GLN A 34 2.03 1.36 -10.02
N ALA A 35 1.31 0.79 -9.04
CA ALA A 35 0.12 -0.01 -9.32
C ALA A 35 -1.01 0.86 -9.91
N PHE A 36 -1.09 2.12 -9.48
CA PHE A 36 -2.11 3.07 -9.89
C PHE A 36 -1.49 4.42 -10.21
N LEU A 37 -1.99 5.07 -11.25
CA LEU A 37 -1.56 6.41 -11.65
C LEU A 37 -2.69 7.41 -11.42
N PRO A 38 -2.44 8.54 -10.75
CA PRO A 38 -3.45 9.58 -10.60
C PRO A 38 -3.70 10.28 -11.95
N ASP A 39 -4.97 10.41 -12.31
CA ASP A 39 -5.35 11.29 -13.42
C ASP A 39 -5.23 12.76 -12.99
N PRO A 40 -4.39 13.57 -13.64
CA PRO A 40 -4.17 14.96 -13.26
C PRO A 40 -5.41 15.85 -13.43
N ALA A 41 -6.41 15.44 -14.22
CA ALA A 41 -7.63 16.21 -14.44
C ALA A 41 -8.70 15.94 -13.39
N THR A 42 -8.89 14.68 -13.01
CA THR A 42 -9.95 14.24 -12.09
C THR A 42 -9.43 13.90 -10.70
N GLY A 43 -8.15 13.59 -10.56
CA GLY A 43 -7.55 13.07 -9.33
C GLY A 43 -7.93 11.62 -9.01
N LEU A 44 -8.69 10.96 -9.86
CA LEU A 44 -9.03 9.55 -9.71
C LEU A 44 -7.83 8.67 -10.07
N ARG A 45 -7.75 7.50 -9.46
CA ARG A 45 -6.69 6.53 -9.75
C ARG A 45 -7.06 5.67 -10.95
N TRP A 46 -6.11 5.51 -11.88
CA TRP A 46 -6.19 4.58 -13.01
C TRP A 46 -5.24 3.40 -12.77
N PRO A 47 -5.65 2.17 -13.12
CA PRO A 47 -4.79 1.01 -12.98
C PRO A 47 -3.64 1.08 -13.98
N SER A 48 -2.42 0.87 -13.50
CA SER A 48 -1.19 0.76 -14.30
C SER A 48 -0.64 -0.66 -14.29
N ARG A 49 -0.55 -1.25 -13.11
CA ARG A 49 -0.11 -2.64 -12.88
C ARG A 49 -1.23 -3.53 -12.39
N ALA A 50 -2.21 -2.98 -11.67
CA ALA A 50 -3.41 -3.71 -11.32
C ALA A 50 -4.29 -3.94 -12.57
N GLU A 51 -5.03 -5.03 -12.59
CA GLU A 51 -6.00 -5.34 -13.66
C GLU A 51 -7.38 -4.77 -13.34
N ARG A 52 -7.86 -5.02 -12.13
CA ARG A 52 -9.13 -4.54 -11.61
C ARG A 52 -9.13 -4.54 -10.08
N ALA A 53 -10.14 -3.91 -9.50
CA ALA A 53 -10.37 -3.99 -8.06
C ALA A 53 -11.85 -4.15 -7.73
N GLU A 54 -12.11 -4.65 -6.54
CA GLU A 54 -13.43 -4.65 -5.92
C GLU A 54 -13.35 -3.85 -4.63
N VAL A 55 -14.36 -3.00 -4.39
CA VAL A 55 -14.51 -2.27 -3.14
C VAL A 55 -15.88 -2.60 -2.55
N VAL A 56 -15.85 -3.11 -1.34
CA VAL A 56 -17.06 -3.31 -0.53
C VAL A 56 -17.07 -2.23 0.53
N ALA A 57 -18.09 -1.41 0.58
CA ALA A 57 -18.30 -0.39 1.61
C ALA A 57 -19.45 -0.78 2.54
N GLN A 58 -19.41 -0.32 3.78
CA GLN A 58 -20.50 -0.52 4.71
C GLN A 58 -21.76 0.23 4.22
N GLU A 59 -22.93 -0.38 4.32
CA GLU A 59 -24.20 0.25 3.98
C GLU A 59 -24.39 1.58 4.72
N GLY A 60 -24.80 2.60 3.97
CA GLY A 60 -24.98 3.97 4.48
C GLY A 60 -23.73 4.85 4.33
N PHE A 61 -22.57 4.31 3.97
CA PHE A 61 -21.43 5.13 3.60
C PHE A 61 -21.61 5.70 2.18
N PRO A 62 -21.45 7.01 1.96
CA PRO A 62 -21.76 7.67 0.68
C PRO A 62 -20.63 7.52 -0.34
N MET A 63 -20.28 6.29 -0.71
CA MET A 63 -19.26 5.99 -1.71
C MET A 63 -19.85 5.86 -3.11
N SER A 64 -19.09 6.26 -4.13
CA SER A 64 -19.43 6.07 -5.54
C SER A 64 -18.21 5.59 -6.31
N ALA A 65 -18.43 4.81 -7.38
CA ALA A 65 -17.42 4.46 -8.38
C ALA A 65 -17.70 5.22 -9.67
N THR A 66 -16.65 5.71 -10.31
CA THR A 66 -16.73 6.48 -11.56
C THR A 66 -16.12 5.70 -12.73
N LEU A 67 -15.07 4.93 -12.49
CA LEU A 67 -14.32 4.20 -13.50
C LEU A 67 -14.70 2.71 -13.48
N ASP A 68 -14.67 2.08 -14.63
CA ASP A 68 -15.12 0.71 -14.86
C ASP A 68 -14.13 -0.39 -14.41
N TRP A 69 -12.95 -0.01 -13.90
CA TRP A 69 -12.00 -0.96 -13.34
C TRP A 69 -12.23 -1.28 -11.86
N VAL A 70 -13.15 -0.55 -11.20
CA VAL A 70 -13.53 -0.77 -9.80
C VAL A 70 -14.99 -1.19 -9.72
N ASP A 71 -15.23 -2.38 -9.20
CA ASP A 71 -16.56 -2.88 -8.85
C ASP A 71 -16.90 -2.49 -7.42
N LEU A 72 -17.90 -1.60 -7.24
CA LEU A 72 -18.37 -1.15 -5.93
C LEU A 72 -19.63 -1.91 -5.50
N SER A 73 -19.61 -2.39 -4.27
CA SER A 73 -20.76 -3.01 -3.61
C SER A 73 -20.90 -2.55 -2.16
N PHE A 74 -22.06 -2.85 -1.53
CA PHE A 74 -22.33 -2.47 -0.16
C PHE A 74 -22.82 -3.66 0.65
N GLU A 75 -22.30 -3.78 1.89
CA GLU A 75 -22.72 -4.80 2.85
C GLU A 75 -23.09 -4.18 4.19
N PRO A 76 -24.10 -4.75 4.91
CA PRO A 76 -24.50 -4.22 6.23
C PRO A 76 -23.38 -4.25 7.25
N GLN A 77 -22.48 -5.23 7.14
CA GLN A 77 -21.34 -5.43 8.03
C GLN A 77 -20.19 -6.10 7.26
N ILE A 78 -19.01 -5.55 7.43
CA ILE A 78 -17.76 -6.10 6.89
C ILE A 78 -16.92 -6.59 8.07
N ILE A 79 -16.56 -7.86 8.10
CA ILE A 79 -15.75 -8.47 9.16
C ILE A 79 -14.40 -8.87 8.59
N VAL A 80 -13.33 -8.53 9.32
CA VAL A 80 -11.98 -8.99 9.02
C VAL A 80 -11.89 -10.49 9.30
N PRO A 81 -11.45 -11.33 8.36
CA PRO A 81 -11.27 -12.76 8.59
C PRO A 81 -10.18 -13.03 9.63
N ASP A 82 -10.34 -14.09 10.43
CA ASP A 82 -9.38 -14.46 11.49
C ASP A 82 -7.96 -14.73 10.94
N ASP A 83 -7.84 -15.14 9.68
CA ASP A 83 -6.58 -15.46 9.00
C ASP A 83 -5.92 -14.23 8.32
N ALA A 84 -6.57 -13.06 8.30
CA ALA A 84 -5.96 -11.82 7.82
C ALA A 84 -4.87 -11.34 8.78
N TRP A 85 -3.76 -10.83 8.25
CA TRP A 85 -2.73 -10.20 9.07
C TRP A 85 -3.23 -8.84 9.58
N ALA A 86 -3.23 -8.68 10.89
CA ALA A 86 -3.76 -7.48 11.55
C ALA A 86 -2.73 -6.78 12.45
N GLY A 87 -1.57 -7.39 12.67
CA GLY A 87 -0.51 -6.85 13.49
C GLY A 87 0.86 -7.43 13.13
N TRP A 88 1.87 -6.91 13.78
CA TRP A 88 3.27 -7.31 13.60
C TRP A 88 3.96 -7.44 14.95
N ASP A 89 4.57 -8.60 15.21
CA ASP A 89 5.47 -8.81 16.32
C ASP A 89 6.90 -8.47 15.86
N ALA A 90 7.34 -7.27 16.16
CA ALA A 90 8.63 -6.77 15.72
C ALA A 90 9.81 -7.47 16.42
N GLU A 91 9.62 -8.01 17.62
CA GLU A 91 10.67 -8.74 18.34
C GLU A 91 10.91 -10.13 17.70
N ASN A 92 9.85 -10.82 17.30
CA ASN A 92 9.93 -12.14 16.68
C ASN A 92 9.89 -12.09 15.14
N GLN A 93 9.65 -10.91 14.54
CA GLN A 93 9.58 -10.69 13.09
C GLN A 93 8.54 -11.58 12.42
N VAL A 94 7.32 -11.58 12.96
CA VAL A 94 6.18 -12.37 12.43
C VAL A 94 4.90 -11.55 12.38
N PHE A 95 4.09 -11.78 11.34
CA PHE A 95 2.75 -11.23 11.28
C PHE A 95 1.84 -11.91 12.31
N LEU A 96 1.01 -11.10 12.96
CA LEU A 96 -0.05 -11.55 13.82
C LEU A 96 -1.38 -11.52 13.05
N THR A 97 -2.13 -12.61 13.12
CA THR A 97 -3.45 -12.70 12.48
C THR A 97 -4.52 -11.94 13.26
N ALA A 98 -5.63 -11.63 12.62
CA ALA A 98 -6.76 -10.97 13.29
C ALA A 98 -7.29 -11.80 14.46
N GLY A 99 -7.33 -13.13 14.32
CA GLY A 99 -7.71 -14.03 15.41
C GLY A 99 -6.74 -14.07 16.59
N GLU A 100 -5.49 -13.63 16.42
CA GLU A 100 -4.51 -13.49 17.50
C GLU A 100 -4.53 -12.10 18.14
N VAL A 101 -4.89 -11.07 17.36
CA VAL A 101 -4.88 -9.66 17.82
C VAL A 101 -6.19 -9.26 18.48
N TYR A 102 -7.32 -9.77 18.00
CA TYR A 102 -8.66 -9.38 18.45
C TYR A 102 -9.37 -10.51 19.17
N ASP A 103 -9.92 -10.24 20.34
CA ASP A 103 -10.74 -11.20 21.12
C ASP A 103 -12.14 -11.44 20.51
N GLU A 104 -12.63 -10.51 19.69
CA GLU A 104 -13.95 -10.56 19.04
C GLU A 104 -13.83 -10.24 17.54
N PRO A 105 -14.80 -10.65 16.70
CA PRO A 105 -14.81 -10.35 15.28
C PRO A 105 -14.62 -8.84 15.01
N GLN A 106 -13.56 -8.49 14.31
CA GLN A 106 -13.20 -7.09 14.06
C GLN A 106 -13.99 -6.53 12.88
N PRO A 107 -14.84 -5.49 13.08
CA PRO A 107 -15.52 -4.82 11.96
C PRO A 107 -14.57 -3.87 11.22
N ALA A 108 -14.85 -3.70 9.92
CA ALA A 108 -14.25 -2.69 9.07
C ALA A 108 -15.32 -1.87 8.35
N VAL A 109 -14.99 -0.64 7.96
CA VAL A 109 -15.91 0.23 7.20
C VAL A 109 -15.85 -0.08 5.71
N PHE A 110 -14.71 -0.55 5.22
CA PHE A 110 -14.55 -0.99 3.84
C PHE A 110 -13.57 -2.15 3.72
N LYS A 111 -13.70 -2.85 2.59
CA LYS A 111 -12.72 -3.83 2.09
C LYS A 111 -12.36 -3.46 0.67
N SER A 112 -11.10 -3.46 0.31
CA SER A 112 -10.65 -3.43 -1.09
C SER A 112 -9.96 -4.74 -1.45
N THR A 113 -10.23 -5.24 -2.66
CA THR A 113 -9.56 -6.42 -3.23
C THR A 113 -8.94 -6.00 -4.54
N VAL A 114 -7.63 -6.13 -4.65
CA VAL A 114 -6.87 -5.79 -5.86
C VAL A 114 -6.44 -7.05 -6.57
N TYR A 115 -6.74 -7.11 -7.87
CA TYR A 115 -6.38 -8.22 -8.74
C TYR A 115 -5.27 -7.76 -9.69
N TYR A 116 -4.18 -8.50 -9.69
CA TYR A 116 -3.05 -8.27 -10.59
C TYR A 116 -3.07 -9.26 -11.75
N PRO A 117 -2.47 -8.91 -12.91
CA PRO A 117 -2.45 -9.80 -14.06
C PRO A 117 -1.77 -11.13 -13.77
N GLN A 118 -2.34 -12.20 -14.32
CA GLN A 118 -1.70 -13.52 -14.27
C GLN A 118 -0.33 -13.50 -14.94
N GLY A 119 0.66 -14.18 -14.35
CA GLY A 119 2.02 -14.27 -14.89
C GLY A 119 2.82 -12.98 -14.79
N MET A 120 2.39 -12.00 -13.98
CA MET A 120 3.13 -10.73 -13.85
C MET A 120 4.55 -10.95 -13.32
N PHE A 121 4.76 -11.91 -12.44
CA PHE A 121 6.08 -12.25 -11.88
C PHE A 121 7.06 -12.87 -12.90
N GLU A 122 6.56 -13.31 -14.05
CA GLU A 122 7.39 -13.78 -15.16
C GLU A 122 7.89 -12.62 -16.05
N THR A 123 7.16 -11.51 -16.06
CA THR A 123 7.34 -10.41 -17.01
C THR A 123 7.92 -9.16 -16.39
N ILE A 124 7.56 -8.84 -15.14
CA ILE A 124 8.02 -7.65 -14.44
C ILE A 124 9.33 -7.94 -13.73
N LYS A 125 10.29 -7.02 -13.87
CA LYS A 125 11.62 -7.10 -13.26
C LYS A 125 12.00 -5.77 -12.67
N TRP A 126 12.76 -5.82 -11.61
CA TRP A 126 13.46 -4.68 -11.06
C TRP A 126 14.50 -4.13 -12.02
N HIS A 127 15.00 -2.92 -11.77
CA HIS A 127 16.01 -2.25 -12.60
C HIS A 127 17.34 -3.04 -12.73
N ASP A 128 17.67 -3.86 -11.74
CA ASP A 128 18.84 -4.74 -11.76
C ASP A 128 18.62 -6.04 -12.55
N GLY A 129 17.38 -6.25 -13.04
CA GLY A 129 16.98 -7.45 -13.80
C GLY A 129 16.45 -8.59 -12.94
N THR A 130 16.41 -8.45 -11.61
CA THR A 130 15.80 -9.42 -10.70
C THR A 130 14.29 -9.48 -10.95
N PRO A 131 13.66 -10.67 -11.04
CA PRO A 131 12.21 -10.75 -11.22
C PRO A 131 11.46 -10.27 -9.98
N LEU A 132 10.38 -9.52 -10.19
CA LEU A 132 9.41 -9.20 -9.13
C LEU A 132 8.83 -10.51 -8.58
N SER A 133 8.56 -10.55 -7.28
CA SER A 133 8.04 -11.74 -6.59
C SER A 133 6.99 -11.38 -5.53
N PRO A 134 6.18 -12.33 -5.05
CA PRO A 134 5.30 -12.09 -3.91
C PRO A 134 6.05 -11.64 -2.65
N ALA A 135 7.32 -11.99 -2.50
CA ALA A 135 8.14 -11.59 -1.35
C ALA A 135 8.38 -10.08 -1.30
N ASP A 136 8.41 -9.40 -2.45
CA ASP A 136 8.58 -7.94 -2.51
C ASP A 136 7.37 -7.22 -1.91
N PHE A 137 6.15 -7.74 -2.14
CA PHE A 137 4.93 -7.23 -1.52
C PHE A 137 4.91 -7.46 -0.01
N VAL A 138 5.32 -8.65 0.42
CA VAL A 138 5.44 -8.99 1.85
C VAL A 138 6.47 -8.10 2.54
N LEU A 139 7.60 -7.83 1.90
CA LEU A 139 8.62 -6.92 2.42
C LEU A 139 8.06 -5.49 2.58
N GLY A 140 7.31 -4.99 1.61
CA GLY A 140 6.62 -3.70 1.72
C GLY A 140 5.65 -3.67 2.91
N MET A 141 4.88 -4.74 3.11
CA MET A 141 4.01 -4.88 4.27
C MET A 141 4.79 -4.89 5.59
N ILE A 142 5.90 -5.65 5.67
CA ILE A 142 6.75 -5.68 6.86
C ILE A 142 7.27 -4.29 7.20
N THR A 143 7.82 -3.57 6.23
CA THR A 143 8.38 -2.23 6.46
C THR A 143 7.34 -1.26 6.98
N GLN A 144 6.09 -1.35 6.52
CA GLN A 144 4.97 -0.53 7.01
C GLN A 144 4.70 -0.73 8.50
N PHE A 145 4.85 -1.95 9.02
CA PHE A 145 4.59 -2.27 10.42
C PHE A 145 5.83 -2.14 11.31
N ASP A 146 7.01 -2.36 10.75
CA ASP A 146 8.23 -2.59 11.53
C ASP A 146 9.00 -1.30 11.84
N LEU A 147 9.15 -0.42 10.84
CA LEU A 147 10.09 0.72 10.95
C LEU A 147 9.69 1.75 12.02
N GLY A 148 8.41 1.98 12.25
CA GLY A 148 7.90 2.84 13.33
C GLY A 148 7.68 2.11 14.66
N ASN A 149 8.00 0.82 14.76
CA ASN A 149 7.77 0.01 15.95
C ASN A 149 8.98 0.05 16.89
N GLU A 150 8.80 0.53 18.11
CA GLU A 150 9.87 0.68 19.11
C GLU A 150 10.59 -0.64 19.47
N ASN A 151 9.95 -1.79 19.22
CA ASN A 151 10.55 -3.11 19.47
C ASN A 151 11.31 -3.66 18.24
N SER A 152 11.30 -2.95 17.13
CA SER A 152 12.05 -3.33 15.93
C SER A 152 13.54 -3.05 16.08
N PRO A 153 14.43 -3.95 15.60
CA PRO A 153 15.85 -3.65 15.48
C PRO A 153 16.15 -2.55 14.44
N TYR A 154 15.17 -2.19 13.60
CA TYR A 154 15.25 -1.16 12.56
C TYR A 154 14.42 0.09 12.89
N TYR A 155 14.05 0.26 14.16
CA TYR A 155 13.22 1.38 14.62
C TYR A 155 13.78 2.74 14.23
N ASP A 156 12.91 3.57 13.63
CA ASP A 156 13.14 4.98 13.37
C ASP A 156 12.03 5.79 14.05
N GLU A 157 12.39 6.62 15.04
CA GLU A 157 11.44 7.44 15.79
C GLU A 157 10.66 8.43 14.90
N ASN A 158 11.22 8.82 13.75
CA ASN A 158 10.56 9.72 12.81
C ASN A 158 9.37 9.05 12.11
N LEU A 159 9.34 7.72 12.05
CA LEU A 159 8.28 6.92 11.41
C LEU A 159 7.19 6.45 12.39
N LEU A 160 7.36 6.66 13.68
CA LEU A 160 6.33 6.34 14.67
C LEU A 160 4.98 7.03 14.38
N PRO A 161 4.92 8.34 14.07
CA PRO A 161 3.65 8.98 13.72
C PRO A 161 2.96 8.39 12.49
N ASP A 162 3.74 7.95 11.50
CA ASP A 162 3.22 7.33 10.28
C ASP A 162 2.62 5.94 10.58
N LEU A 163 3.30 5.14 11.41
CA LEU A 163 2.76 3.86 11.88
C LEU A 163 1.48 4.07 12.70
N GLU A 164 1.44 5.02 13.63
CA GLU A 164 0.25 5.33 14.43
C GLU A 164 -0.93 5.75 13.54
N GLN A 165 -0.68 6.61 12.55
CA GLN A 165 -1.69 7.02 11.58
C GLN A 165 -2.20 5.84 10.77
N PHE A 166 -1.32 5.00 10.24
CA PHE A 166 -1.67 3.80 9.51
C PHE A 166 -2.54 2.87 10.37
N MET A 167 -2.08 2.51 11.57
CA MET A 167 -2.77 1.58 12.47
C MET A 167 -4.14 2.12 12.93
N SER A 168 -4.34 3.42 12.97
CA SER A 168 -5.65 4.02 13.31
C SER A 168 -6.75 3.65 12.32
N ALA A 169 -6.40 3.48 11.05
CA ALA A 169 -7.31 3.17 9.95
C ALA A 169 -7.28 1.70 9.51
N PHE A 170 -6.14 1.06 9.62
CA PHE A 170 -5.90 -0.33 9.21
C PHE A 170 -6.62 -1.32 10.11
N LYS A 171 -7.17 -2.41 9.52
CA LYS A 171 -7.83 -3.49 10.24
C LYS A 171 -7.35 -4.88 9.84
N GLY A 172 -6.83 -5.04 8.63
CA GLY A 172 -6.28 -6.30 8.18
C GLY A 172 -5.85 -6.29 6.72
N VAL A 173 -4.94 -7.19 6.38
CA VAL A 173 -4.50 -7.46 5.00
C VAL A 173 -4.36 -8.97 4.82
N ARG A 174 -4.66 -9.47 3.61
CA ARG A 174 -4.49 -10.88 3.25
C ARG A 174 -4.04 -11.01 1.81
N ILE A 175 -3.07 -11.85 1.54
CA ILE A 175 -2.74 -12.34 0.20
C ILE A 175 -3.64 -13.54 -0.05
N ALA A 176 -4.73 -13.32 -0.81
CA ALA A 176 -5.72 -14.36 -1.09
C ALA A 176 -5.24 -15.34 -2.18
N SER A 177 -4.38 -14.90 -3.09
CA SER A 177 -3.75 -15.72 -4.13
C SER A 177 -2.40 -15.13 -4.51
N THR A 178 -1.48 -15.97 -4.95
CA THR A 178 -0.14 -15.55 -5.40
C THR A 178 0.04 -15.58 -6.92
N ASP A 179 -0.84 -16.26 -7.67
CA ASP A 179 -0.84 -16.26 -9.14
C ASP A 179 -2.24 -16.61 -9.70
N PRO A 180 -3.01 -15.66 -10.22
CA PRO A 180 -2.74 -14.23 -10.18
C PRO A 180 -2.65 -13.72 -8.73
N LEU A 181 -1.83 -12.70 -8.51
CA LEU A 181 -1.76 -12.09 -7.18
C LEU A 181 -3.06 -11.38 -6.87
N VAL A 182 -3.62 -11.67 -5.69
CA VAL A 182 -4.83 -11.02 -5.17
C VAL A 182 -4.58 -10.60 -3.73
N ILE A 183 -4.73 -9.32 -3.47
CA ILE A 183 -4.52 -8.74 -2.13
C ILE A 183 -5.83 -8.12 -1.64
N GLU A 184 -6.24 -8.49 -0.45
CA GLU A 184 -7.40 -7.96 0.25
C GLU A 184 -6.93 -7.07 1.40
N HIS A 185 -7.55 -5.90 1.55
CA HIS A 185 -7.27 -4.94 2.62
C HIS A 185 -8.58 -4.51 3.28
N TRP A 186 -8.60 -4.46 4.61
CA TRP A 186 -9.71 -3.97 5.43
C TRP A 186 -9.29 -2.72 6.18
N GLY A 187 -10.16 -1.72 6.21
CA GLY A 187 -9.88 -0.47 6.88
C GLY A 187 -11.10 0.34 7.29
N ASN A 188 -10.85 1.41 8.05
CA ASN A 188 -11.90 2.27 8.60
C ASN A 188 -11.91 3.69 8.02
N ASN A 189 -11.01 4.03 7.10
CA ASN A 189 -10.91 5.36 6.53
C ASN A 189 -11.05 5.35 5.00
N PRO A 190 -12.23 4.98 4.45
CA PRO A 190 -12.45 5.00 3.01
C PRO A 190 -12.59 6.43 2.49
N ALA A 191 -12.21 6.65 1.23
CA ALA A 191 -12.56 7.85 0.48
C ALA A 191 -14.02 7.80 0.00
N LEU A 192 -14.54 8.92 -0.47
CA LEU A 192 -15.86 8.96 -1.10
C LEU A 192 -15.86 8.36 -2.51
N ASP A 193 -14.71 8.35 -3.16
CA ASP A 193 -14.49 7.70 -4.45
C ASP A 193 -13.92 6.30 -4.22
N ALA A 194 -14.56 5.28 -4.78
CA ALA A 194 -14.14 3.89 -4.66
C ALA A 194 -12.72 3.68 -5.20
N GLU A 195 -12.36 4.34 -6.30
CA GLU A 195 -11.03 4.28 -6.91
C GLU A 195 -9.92 4.76 -5.96
N ARG A 196 -10.23 5.71 -5.07
CA ARG A 196 -9.29 6.20 -4.05
C ARG A 196 -9.27 5.31 -2.80
N SER A 197 -10.31 4.50 -2.60
CA SER A 197 -10.39 3.52 -1.50
C SER A 197 -9.71 2.19 -1.83
N VAL A 198 -9.32 1.96 -3.08
CA VAL A 198 -8.48 0.82 -3.44
C VAL A 198 -7.13 0.99 -2.77
N TYR A 199 -6.82 0.09 -1.82
CA TYR A 199 -5.55 0.18 -1.08
C TYR A 199 -4.39 -0.32 -1.93
N ASN A 200 -3.28 0.39 -1.87
CA ASN A 200 -2.09 0.09 -2.66
C ASN A 200 -1.03 -0.61 -1.81
N TRP A 201 -0.70 -1.84 -2.18
CA TRP A 201 0.38 -2.62 -1.59
C TRP A 201 1.52 -2.88 -2.60
N TRP A 202 1.57 -2.10 -3.69
CA TRP A 202 2.65 -2.24 -4.66
C TRP A 202 3.98 -1.88 -4.03
N PRO A 203 5.03 -2.74 -4.16
CA PRO A 203 6.34 -2.45 -3.58
C PRO A 203 6.96 -1.20 -4.23
N GLY A 204 7.55 -0.35 -3.39
CA GLY A 204 8.17 0.90 -3.85
C GLY A 204 7.20 2.06 -4.12
N ASP A 205 5.93 1.96 -3.76
CA ASP A 205 4.98 3.07 -3.86
C ASP A 205 4.89 3.84 -2.53
N GLU A 206 5.11 5.16 -2.57
CA GLU A 206 5.02 6.04 -1.40
C GLU A 206 3.60 6.07 -0.81
N ASP A 207 2.57 5.85 -1.63
CA ASP A 207 1.18 5.76 -1.15
C ASP A 207 0.91 4.50 -0.32
N SER A 208 1.82 3.52 -0.32
CA SER A 208 1.72 2.34 0.55
C SER A 208 2.06 2.63 2.01
N GLY A 209 2.44 3.87 2.34
CA GLY A 209 2.84 4.29 3.68
C GLY A 209 4.25 3.84 4.08
N ALA A 210 4.84 2.92 3.36
CA ALA A 210 6.26 2.61 3.49
C ALA A 210 7.04 3.69 2.76
N GLY A 211 7.46 4.74 3.44
CA GLY A 211 8.22 5.86 2.86
C GLY A 211 9.58 5.48 2.27
N TYR A 212 9.80 4.22 1.95
CA TYR A 212 11.03 3.66 1.42
C TYR A 212 10.79 3.04 0.06
N ASP A 213 11.40 3.63 -0.92
CA ASP A 213 11.43 3.18 -2.30
C ASP A 213 12.55 2.14 -2.46
N PHE A 214 12.28 0.89 -2.09
CA PHE A 214 13.26 -0.20 -2.25
C PHE A 214 13.49 -0.58 -3.72
N GLY A 215 12.65 -0.07 -4.64
CA GLY A 215 12.77 -0.34 -6.06
C GLY A 215 13.82 0.49 -6.79
N ASP A 216 14.37 1.52 -6.15
CA ASP A 216 15.32 2.46 -6.78
C ASP A 216 16.79 2.19 -6.43
N ALA A 217 17.11 1.05 -5.80
CA ALA A 217 18.48 0.69 -5.43
C ALA A 217 19.23 0.03 -6.58
#